data_d9b502a9db576deada851318e0636b9b
#
_entry.id   d9b502a9db576deada851318e0636b9b
#
_cell.length_a   1.000
_cell.length_b   1.000
_cell.length_c   1.000
_cell.angle_alpha   90.00
_cell.angle_beta   90.00
_cell.angle_gamma   90.00
#
_symmetry.space_group_name_H-M   'P 1'
#
loop_
_entity.id
_entity.type
_entity.pdbx_description
1 polymer ?
#
loop_
_entity_poly.entity_id
_entity_poly.type
_entity_poly.pdbx_seq_one_letter_code
_entity_poly.pdbx_strand_id
1 'polypeptide(L)'
;GKTTLLKCLMGILPIKSGQILLDGKDIAKMSPEQRVRAGLAYVPQGRDIFSTLTVEENILIGMAKFSGAKTRKVPSHLYEIFPVLDEMKHRRGGDLSGGQQQQLAIARALASEPRVLILDEPTEGIQPSIIKDIGRVIRKLADQGEMAIVLVEQFYDFAEELADNY
;
A
#
# COMPACT_ATOMS: atom_id res chain seq x y z
N GLY A 1 -12.95 -14.51 -3.89
CA GLY A 1 -13.83 -13.51 -3.23
C GLY A 1 -13.09 -12.38 -2.54
N LYS A 2 -11.90 -12.62 -1.93
CA LYS A 2 -11.17 -11.60 -1.14
C LYS A 2 -10.80 -10.38 -1.96
N THR A 3 -10.08 -10.54 -3.06
CA THR A 3 -9.69 -9.44 -3.96
C THR A 3 -10.90 -8.68 -4.52
N THR A 4 -12.01 -9.37 -4.78
CA THR A 4 -13.26 -8.71 -5.23
C THR A 4 -13.77 -7.75 -4.16
N LEU A 5 -13.78 -8.17 -2.88
CA LEU A 5 -14.16 -7.32 -1.76
C LEU A 5 -13.27 -6.08 -1.68
N LEU A 6 -11.94 -6.26 -1.78
CA LEU A 6 -11.00 -5.14 -1.75
C LEU A 6 -11.20 -4.16 -2.92
N LYS A 7 -11.46 -4.67 -4.13
CA LYS A 7 -11.81 -3.85 -5.29
C LYS A 7 -13.12 -3.07 -5.08
N CYS A 8 -14.10 -3.66 -4.39
CA CYS A 8 -15.31 -2.94 -4.00
C CYS A 8 -15.00 -1.84 -2.95
N LEU A 9 -14.15 -2.12 -1.96
CA LEU A 9 -13.71 -1.11 -0.98
C LEU A 9 -12.99 0.06 -1.65
N MET A 10 -12.21 -0.20 -2.68
CA MET A 10 -11.53 0.85 -3.46
C MET A 10 -12.41 1.54 -4.50
N GLY A 11 -13.65 1.07 -4.73
CA GLY A 11 -14.55 1.63 -5.74
C GLY A 11 -14.18 1.25 -7.19
N ILE A 12 -13.26 0.31 -7.36
CA ILE A 12 -12.90 -0.25 -8.68
C ILE A 12 -14.04 -1.12 -9.21
N LEU A 13 -14.73 -1.82 -8.31
CA LEU A 13 -15.95 -2.56 -8.62
C LEU A 13 -17.14 -1.97 -7.84
N PRO A 14 -18.34 -1.92 -8.45
CA PRO A 14 -19.52 -1.44 -7.75
C PRO A 14 -19.99 -2.44 -6.68
N ILE A 15 -20.52 -1.94 -5.58
CA ILE A 15 -21.26 -2.76 -4.61
C ILE A 15 -22.72 -2.91 -5.06
N LYS A 16 -23.32 -4.07 -4.78
CA LYS A 16 -24.74 -4.31 -5.10
C LYS A 16 -25.68 -3.60 -4.15
N SER A 17 -25.34 -3.56 -2.85
CA SER A 17 -26.11 -2.93 -1.78
C SER A 17 -25.25 -2.75 -0.54
N GLY A 18 -25.73 -1.98 0.42
CA GLY A 18 -25.05 -1.73 1.68
C GLY A 18 -24.33 -0.39 1.72
N GLN A 19 -23.48 -0.23 2.72
CA GLN A 19 -22.71 0.98 2.99
C GLN A 19 -21.23 0.63 3.19
N ILE A 20 -20.36 1.57 2.87
CA ILE A 20 -18.94 1.53 3.22
C ILE A 20 -18.66 2.79 4.03
N LEU A 21 -18.39 2.62 5.31
CA LEU A 21 -18.17 3.75 6.22
C LEU A 21 -16.67 3.94 6.48
N LEU A 22 -16.18 5.13 6.24
CA LEU A 22 -14.85 5.60 6.63
C LEU A 22 -15.05 6.76 7.63
N ASP A 23 -14.70 6.53 8.89
CA ASP A 23 -14.94 7.48 10.00
C ASP A 23 -16.39 8.01 10.05
N GLY A 24 -17.34 7.10 9.90
CA GLY A 24 -18.78 7.43 9.92
C GLY A 24 -19.32 8.04 8.63
N LYS A 25 -18.47 8.34 7.64
CA LYS A 25 -18.89 8.86 6.34
C LYS A 25 -19.06 7.73 5.34
N ASP A 26 -20.24 7.65 4.70
CA ASP A 26 -20.46 6.67 3.63
C ASP A 26 -19.70 7.08 2.36
N ILE A 27 -18.79 6.19 1.94
CA ILE A 27 -17.96 6.35 0.74
C ILE A 27 -18.39 5.43 -0.40
N ALA A 28 -19.49 4.69 -0.25
CA ALA A 28 -19.93 3.67 -1.23
C ALA A 28 -20.11 4.22 -2.65
N LYS A 29 -20.56 5.48 -2.78
CA LYS A 29 -20.77 6.17 -4.06
C LYS A 29 -19.56 6.96 -4.57
N MET A 30 -18.47 7.02 -3.81
CA MET A 30 -17.26 7.73 -4.22
C MET A 30 -16.51 6.95 -5.31
N SER A 31 -15.96 7.69 -6.28
CA SER A 31 -15.01 7.14 -7.26
C SER A 31 -13.72 6.66 -6.56
N PRO A 32 -12.91 5.79 -7.20
CA PRO A 32 -11.60 5.38 -6.67
C PRO A 32 -10.73 6.57 -6.30
N GLU A 33 -10.66 7.58 -7.15
CA GLU A 33 -9.88 8.80 -6.89
C GLU A 33 -10.37 9.53 -5.63
N GLN A 34 -11.69 9.67 -5.47
CA GLN A 34 -12.27 10.31 -4.28
C GLN A 34 -11.96 9.52 -3.01
N ARG A 35 -11.94 8.17 -3.07
CA ARG A 35 -11.57 7.32 -1.92
C ARG A 35 -10.10 7.46 -1.57
N VAL A 36 -9.21 7.54 -2.55
CA VAL A 36 -7.79 7.83 -2.31
C VAL A 36 -7.61 9.20 -1.66
N ARG A 37 -8.33 10.22 -2.13
CA ARG A 37 -8.33 11.56 -1.51
C ARG A 37 -8.91 11.54 -0.09
N ALA A 38 -9.86 10.64 0.20
CA ALA A 38 -10.42 10.44 1.54
C ALA A 38 -9.47 9.69 2.47
N GLY A 39 -8.38 9.11 1.96
CA GLY A 39 -7.33 8.48 2.76
C GLY A 39 -7.22 6.96 2.61
N LEU A 40 -7.83 6.34 1.59
CA LEU A 40 -7.59 4.93 1.29
C LEU A 40 -6.37 4.78 0.40
N ALA A 41 -5.54 3.76 0.68
CA ALA A 41 -4.50 3.30 -0.23
C ALA A 41 -4.57 1.79 -0.39
N TYR A 42 -4.18 1.29 -1.56
CA TYR A 42 -4.30 -0.11 -1.92
C TYR A 42 -3.03 -0.62 -2.60
N VAL A 43 -2.52 -1.72 -2.10
CA VAL A 43 -1.45 -2.49 -2.72
C VAL A 43 -2.08 -3.79 -3.23
N PRO A 44 -2.28 -3.95 -4.55
CA PRO A 44 -2.91 -5.13 -5.11
C PRO A 44 -1.97 -6.34 -5.11
N GLN A 45 -2.56 -7.52 -5.20
CA GLN A 45 -1.86 -8.73 -5.58
C GLN A 45 -1.12 -8.48 -6.92
N GLY A 46 0.16 -8.83 -7.01
CA GLY A 46 0.97 -8.53 -8.20
C GLY A 46 1.68 -7.17 -8.19
N ARG A 47 1.47 -6.35 -7.15
CA ARG A 47 2.24 -5.11 -6.85
C ARG A 47 1.91 -3.92 -7.75
N ASP A 48 1.61 -4.13 -9.03
CA ASP A 48 1.26 -3.10 -10.05
C ASP A 48 2.22 -1.90 -10.07
N ILE A 49 3.54 -2.15 -9.96
CA ILE A 49 4.54 -1.10 -10.10
C ILE A 49 4.69 -0.65 -11.55
N PHE A 50 5.14 0.57 -11.76
CA PHE A 50 5.51 1.07 -13.09
C PHE A 50 6.92 0.61 -13.42
N SER A 51 7.06 -0.47 -14.18
CA SER A 51 8.34 -1.14 -14.45
C SER A 51 9.35 -0.28 -15.22
N THR A 52 8.89 0.65 -16.03
CA THR A 52 9.72 1.56 -16.83
C THR A 52 10.17 2.82 -16.08
N LEU A 53 9.49 3.16 -15.00
CA LEU A 53 9.82 4.29 -14.14
C LEU A 53 10.85 3.89 -13.09
N THR A 54 11.63 4.86 -12.63
CA THR A 54 12.55 4.65 -11.51
C THR A 54 11.80 4.40 -10.20
N VAL A 55 12.50 3.91 -9.18
CA VAL A 55 11.97 3.75 -7.82
C VAL A 55 11.44 5.09 -7.30
N GLU A 56 12.22 6.17 -7.43
CA GLU A 56 11.82 7.51 -7.01
C GLU A 56 10.55 7.99 -7.73
N GLU A 57 10.48 7.84 -9.05
CA GLU A 57 9.30 8.21 -9.85
C GLU A 57 8.06 7.40 -9.47
N ASN A 58 8.21 6.09 -9.21
CA ASN A 58 7.12 5.25 -8.71
C ASN A 58 6.54 5.80 -7.39
N ILE A 59 7.40 6.19 -6.44
CA ILE A 59 6.96 6.73 -5.16
C ILE A 59 6.29 8.10 -5.36
N LEU A 60 6.85 8.97 -6.20
CA LEU A 60 6.29 10.28 -6.51
C LEU A 60 4.87 10.21 -7.11
N ILE A 61 4.57 9.18 -7.92
CA ILE A 61 3.20 8.94 -8.40
C ILE A 61 2.23 8.71 -7.24
N GLY A 62 2.66 8.03 -6.17
CA GLY A 62 1.85 7.84 -4.96
C GLY A 62 1.44 9.16 -4.29
N MET A 63 2.16 10.24 -4.57
CA MET A 63 1.87 11.58 -4.05
C MET A 63 0.92 12.40 -4.94
N ALA A 64 0.33 11.83 -5.98
CA ALA A 64 -0.47 12.54 -6.98
C ALA A 64 -1.71 13.27 -6.41
N LYS A 65 -2.18 12.88 -5.21
CA LYS A 65 -3.28 13.60 -4.53
C LYS A 65 -2.87 14.97 -3.99
N PHE A 66 -1.57 15.20 -3.80
CA PHE A 66 -1.02 16.47 -3.34
C PHE A 66 -0.70 17.40 -4.54
N SER A 67 -0.51 18.68 -4.28
CA SER A 67 -0.11 19.65 -5.28
C SER A 67 1.05 20.51 -4.79
N GLY A 68 1.75 21.17 -5.73
CA GLY A 68 2.83 22.10 -5.41
C GLY A 68 4.15 21.45 -4.99
N ALA A 69 4.87 22.07 -4.05
CA ALA A 69 6.22 21.66 -3.67
C ALA A 69 6.29 20.28 -3.01
N LYS A 70 5.21 19.79 -2.39
CA LYS A 70 5.15 18.45 -1.76
C LYS A 70 5.34 17.31 -2.75
N THR A 71 5.05 17.51 -4.04
CA THR A 71 5.13 16.45 -5.06
C THR A 71 6.49 16.34 -5.74
N ARG A 72 7.46 17.16 -5.34
CA ARG A 72 8.76 17.25 -6.01
C ARG A 72 9.86 16.37 -5.42
N LYS A 73 9.67 15.87 -4.21
CA LYS A 73 10.66 15.08 -3.49
C LYS A 73 9.97 14.00 -2.67
N VAL A 74 10.53 12.78 -2.72
CA VAL A 74 10.11 11.68 -1.85
C VAL A 74 10.39 12.04 -0.39
N PRO A 75 9.41 11.88 0.52
CA PRO A 75 9.64 12.06 1.95
C PRO A 75 10.70 11.12 2.49
N SER A 76 11.66 11.64 3.27
CA SER A 76 12.81 10.86 3.77
C SER A 76 12.39 9.66 4.62
N HIS A 77 11.30 9.77 5.38
CA HIS A 77 10.81 8.69 6.23
C HIS A 77 10.45 7.41 5.44
N LEU A 78 10.09 7.51 4.15
CA LEU A 78 9.83 6.33 3.31
C LEU A 78 11.11 5.55 3.03
N TYR A 79 12.23 6.22 2.87
CA TYR A 79 13.54 5.60 2.74
C TYR A 79 14.06 5.06 4.08
N GLU A 80 13.69 5.69 5.20
CA GLU A 80 13.97 5.15 6.53
C GLU A 80 13.19 3.85 6.81
N ILE A 81 11.96 3.73 6.28
CA ILE A 81 11.15 2.51 6.34
C ILE A 81 11.75 1.42 5.44
N PHE A 82 12.17 1.76 4.23
CA PHE A 82 12.72 0.86 3.23
C PHE A 82 14.08 1.36 2.70
N PRO A 83 15.19 1.18 3.44
CA PRO A 83 16.51 1.72 3.05
C PRO A 83 17.00 1.29 1.68
N VAL A 84 16.67 0.05 1.27
CA VAL A 84 17.02 -0.48 -0.04
C VAL A 84 16.46 0.36 -1.20
N LEU A 85 15.34 1.05 -0.99
CA LEU A 85 14.74 1.91 -2.01
C LEU A 85 15.53 3.21 -2.21
N ASP A 86 16.19 3.72 -1.18
CA ASP A 86 17.08 4.87 -1.33
C ASP A 86 18.34 4.50 -2.12
N GLU A 87 18.94 3.34 -1.81
CA GLU A 87 20.09 2.82 -2.54
C GLU A 87 19.79 2.60 -4.04
N MET A 88 18.54 2.26 -4.35
CA MET A 88 18.07 1.92 -5.69
C MET A 88 17.20 3.00 -6.35
N LYS A 89 17.11 4.20 -5.79
CA LYS A 89 16.15 5.24 -6.20
C LYS A 89 16.18 5.61 -7.68
N HIS A 90 17.34 5.47 -8.33
CA HIS A 90 17.52 5.77 -9.75
C HIS A 90 17.39 4.53 -10.66
N ARG A 91 17.19 3.32 -10.07
CA ARG A 91 16.93 2.10 -10.86
C ARG A 91 15.48 2.05 -11.31
N ARG A 92 15.23 1.39 -12.44
CA ARG A 92 13.86 1.11 -12.90
C ARG A 92 13.20 0.10 -11.98
N GLY A 93 11.91 0.28 -11.72
CA GLY A 93 11.13 -0.65 -10.91
C GLY A 93 11.15 -2.08 -11.44
N GLY A 94 11.19 -2.25 -12.77
CA GLY A 94 11.27 -3.57 -13.40
C GLY A 94 12.59 -4.33 -13.15
N ASP A 95 13.66 -3.64 -12.78
CA ASP A 95 14.98 -4.25 -12.51
C ASP A 95 15.12 -4.72 -11.04
N LEU A 96 14.12 -4.47 -10.22
CA LEU A 96 14.09 -4.87 -8.82
C LEU A 96 13.70 -6.34 -8.64
N SER A 97 14.20 -6.99 -7.59
CA SER A 97 13.69 -8.29 -7.16
C SER A 97 12.22 -8.21 -6.73
N GLY A 98 11.51 -9.35 -6.71
CA GLY A 98 10.12 -9.40 -6.30
C GLY A 98 9.86 -8.79 -4.92
N GLY A 99 10.74 -9.03 -3.94
CA GLY A 99 10.65 -8.44 -2.60
C GLY A 99 10.87 -6.94 -2.60
N GLN A 100 11.81 -6.43 -3.38
CA GLN A 100 12.05 -5.00 -3.53
C GLN A 100 10.89 -4.29 -4.25
N GLN A 101 10.28 -4.95 -5.24
CA GLN A 101 9.07 -4.45 -5.90
C GLN A 101 7.89 -4.35 -4.93
N GLN A 102 7.77 -5.31 -4.01
CA GLN A 102 6.74 -5.27 -2.97
C GLN A 102 6.97 -4.10 -2.00
N GLN A 103 8.22 -3.91 -1.56
CA GLN A 103 8.57 -2.75 -0.72
C GLN A 103 8.29 -1.43 -1.46
N LEU A 104 8.59 -1.36 -2.77
CA LEU A 104 8.29 -0.21 -3.61
C LEU A 104 6.77 0.05 -3.71
N ALA A 105 5.96 -0.99 -3.91
CA ALA A 105 4.51 -0.87 -3.97
C ALA A 105 3.92 -0.35 -2.65
N ILE A 106 4.41 -0.83 -1.52
CA ILE A 106 4.03 -0.34 -0.19
C ILE A 106 4.48 1.11 0.01
N ALA A 107 5.73 1.45 -0.31
CA ALA A 107 6.25 2.83 -0.19
C ALA A 107 5.44 3.81 -1.05
N ARG A 108 5.08 3.43 -2.28
CA ARG A 108 4.21 4.22 -3.16
C ARG A 108 2.82 4.46 -2.54
N ALA A 109 2.24 3.43 -1.93
CA ALA A 109 0.96 3.56 -1.24
C ALA A 109 1.07 4.49 -0.02
N LEU A 110 2.11 4.33 0.80
CA LEU A 110 2.39 5.18 1.96
C LEU A 110 2.66 6.64 1.59
N ALA A 111 3.25 6.90 0.41
CA ALA A 111 3.48 8.26 -0.09
C ALA A 111 2.20 9.09 -0.22
N SER A 112 1.04 8.44 -0.31
CA SER A 112 -0.25 9.12 -0.27
C SER A 112 -0.69 9.54 1.12
N GLU A 113 0.09 9.29 2.19
CA GLU A 113 -0.28 9.53 3.59
C GLU A 113 -1.69 8.99 3.89
N PRO A 114 -1.91 7.66 3.80
CA PRO A 114 -3.23 7.09 3.92
C PRO A 114 -3.68 7.00 5.38
N ARG A 115 -4.99 7.01 5.60
CA ARG A 115 -5.64 6.67 6.87
C ARG A 115 -5.95 5.18 6.98
N VAL A 116 -6.13 4.53 5.83
CA VAL A 116 -6.33 3.08 5.72
C VAL A 116 -5.46 2.55 4.59
N LEU A 117 -4.57 1.62 4.91
CA LEU A 117 -3.75 0.89 3.95
C LEU A 117 -4.32 -0.51 3.76
N ILE A 118 -4.66 -0.85 2.53
CA ILE A 118 -5.17 -2.17 2.16
C ILE A 118 -4.08 -2.94 1.44
N LEU A 119 -3.74 -4.12 1.95
CA LEU A 119 -2.71 -5.01 1.41
C LEU A 119 -3.36 -6.34 0.96
N ASP A 120 -3.23 -6.65 -0.33
CA ASP A 120 -3.78 -7.88 -0.92
C ASP A 120 -2.65 -8.87 -1.22
N GLU A 121 -2.52 -9.90 -0.39
CA GLU A 121 -1.52 -10.96 -0.46
C GLU A 121 -0.06 -10.43 -0.61
N PRO A 122 0.40 -9.56 0.32
CA PRO A 122 1.69 -8.89 0.18
C PRO A 122 2.89 -9.84 0.29
N THR A 123 2.70 -11.10 0.68
CA THR A 123 3.79 -12.10 0.80
C THR A 123 3.94 -12.99 -0.43
N GLU A 124 3.01 -12.89 -1.40
CA GLU A 124 3.01 -13.80 -2.56
C GLU A 124 4.27 -13.68 -3.42
N GLY A 125 4.92 -14.83 -3.65
CA GLY A 125 6.13 -14.90 -4.49
C GLY A 125 7.35 -14.17 -3.95
N ILE A 126 7.44 -14.03 -2.62
CA ILE A 126 8.52 -13.31 -1.92
C ILE A 126 9.35 -14.28 -1.07
N GLN A 127 10.64 -14.02 -0.97
CA GLN A 127 11.55 -14.79 -0.12
C GLN A 127 11.24 -14.60 1.38
N PRO A 128 11.39 -15.64 2.22
CA PRO A 128 11.04 -15.58 3.64
C PRO A 128 11.71 -14.46 4.43
N SER A 129 12.96 -14.10 4.08
CA SER A 129 13.68 -13.00 4.74
C SER A 129 12.98 -11.65 4.52
N ILE A 130 12.54 -11.40 3.29
CA ILE A 130 11.84 -10.15 2.93
C ILE A 130 10.41 -10.13 3.50
N ILE A 131 9.73 -11.29 3.59
CA ILE A 131 8.44 -11.40 4.27
C ILE A 131 8.55 -10.90 5.71
N LYS A 132 9.59 -11.33 6.44
CA LYS A 132 9.84 -10.87 7.82
C LYS A 132 10.09 -9.36 7.89
N ASP A 133 10.81 -8.79 6.92
CA ASP A 133 11.06 -7.35 6.87
C ASP A 133 9.75 -6.57 6.64
N ILE A 134 8.92 -7.03 5.70
CA ILE A 134 7.60 -6.47 5.42
C ILE A 134 6.70 -6.58 6.67
N GLY A 135 6.68 -7.73 7.34
CA GLY A 135 5.92 -7.93 8.58
C GLY A 135 6.32 -6.94 9.67
N ARG A 136 7.62 -6.75 9.89
CA ARG A 136 8.12 -5.74 10.85
C ARG A 136 7.69 -4.33 10.51
N VAL A 137 7.69 -3.98 9.23
CA VAL A 137 7.22 -2.66 8.76
C VAL A 137 5.72 -2.51 9.02
N ILE A 138 4.90 -3.51 8.64
CA ILE A 138 3.45 -3.49 8.86
C ILE A 138 3.15 -3.33 10.36
N ARG A 139 3.80 -4.12 11.23
CA ARG A 139 3.60 -4.03 12.68
C ARG A 139 3.98 -2.66 13.23
N LYS A 140 5.15 -2.14 12.82
CA LYS A 140 5.60 -0.80 13.24
C LYS A 140 4.61 0.29 12.83
N LEU A 141 4.07 0.24 11.61
CA LEU A 141 3.08 1.20 11.14
C LEU A 141 1.76 1.11 11.92
N ALA A 142 1.31 -0.12 12.24
CA ALA A 142 0.11 -0.35 13.04
C ALA A 142 0.30 0.19 14.49
N ASP A 143 1.46 -0.06 15.10
CA ASP A 143 1.77 0.38 16.47
C ASP A 143 1.83 1.90 16.61
N GLN A 144 2.11 2.64 15.54
CA GLN A 144 2.08 4.11 15.53
C GLN A 144 0.66 4.66 15.72
N GLY A 145 -0.38 3.87 15.40
CA GLY A 145 -1.78 4.26 15.60
C GLY A 145 -2.31 5.36 14.68
N GLU A 146 -1.51 5.79 13.70
CA GLU A 146 -1.90 6.87 12.77
C GLU A 146 -2.71 6.37 11.59
N MET A 147 -2.71 5.04 11.35
CA MET A 147 -3.29 4.40 10.17
C MET A 147 -3.85 3.03 10.54
N ALA A 148 -5.01 2.70 10.00
CA ALA A 148 -5.53 1.34 10.04
C ALA A 148 -4.95 0.53 8.86
N ILE A 149 -4.67 -0.76 9.09
CA ILE A 149 -4.17 -1.67 8.04
C ILE A 149 -5.18 -2.81 7.87
N VAL A 150 -5.62 -3.02 6.63
CA VAL A 150 -6.45 -4.15 6.23
C VAL A 150 -5.56 -5.11 5.46
N LEU A 151 -5.27 -6.27 6.06
CA LEU A 151 -4.43 -7.30 5.48
C LEU A 151 -5.28 -8.46 4.98
N VAL A 152 -5.14 -8.81 3.71
CA VAL A 152 -5.72 -10.03 3.13
C VAL A 152 -4.57 -10.96 2.77
N GLU A 153 -4.58 -12.15 3.35
CA GLU A 153 -3.51 -13.14 3.19
C GLU A 153 -4.05 -14.57 3.09
N GLN A 154 -3.27 -15.43 2.44
CA GLN A 154 -3.45 -16.87 2.45
C GLN A 154 -2.47 -17.56 3.42
N PHE A 155 -1.34 -16.93 3.68
CA PHE A 155 -0.34 -17.38 4.63
C PHE A 155 -0.81 -17.05 6.06
N TYR A 156 -1.49 -18.02 6.68
CA TYR A 156 -2.17 -17.85 7.96
C TYR A 156 -1.23 -17.39 9.07
N ASP A 157 -0.08 -18.02 9.26
CA ASP A 157 0.86 -17.68 10.33
C ASP A 157 1.31 -16.22 10.27
N PHE A 158 1.54 -15.69 9.06
CA PHE A 158 1.90 -14.30 8.86
C PHE A 158 0.74 -13.35 9.22
N ALA A 159 -0.48 -13.71 8.85
CA ALA A 159 -1.65 -12.90 9.19
C ALA A 159 -1.92 -12.92 10.71
N GLU A 160 -1.80 -14.09 11.35
CA GLU A 160 -1.99 -14.26 12.79
C GLU A 160 -0.98 -13.46 13.61
N GLU A 161 0.30 -13.44 13.18
CA GLU A 161 1.36 -12.68 13.87
C GLU A 161 1.09 -11.15 13.84
N LEU A 162 0.44 -10.66 12.80
CA LEU A 162 0.28 -9.22 12.56
C LEU A 162 -1.08 -8.65 12.95
N ALA A 163 -2.13 -9.49 12.96
CA ALA A 163 -3.49 -9.01 13.14
C ALA A 163 -3.84 -8.78 14.61
N ASP A 164 -4.44 -7.64 14.90
CA ASP A 164 -5.07 -7.37 16.21
C ASP A 164 -6.50 -7.94 16.26
N ASN A 165 -7.15 -8.09 15.09
CA ASN A 165 -8.49 -8.65 14.90
C ASN A 165 -8.57 -9.44 13.59
N TYR A 166 -9.39 -10.50 13.55
CA TYR A 166 -9.64 -11.30 12.35
C TYR A 166 -11.12 -11.22 11.93
#